data_0900a5e0688360c8ae2730b185bb4f73
#
_entry.id   0900a5e0688360c8ae2730b185bb4f73
#
_cell.length_a   1.000
_cell.length_b   1.000
_cell.length_c   1.000
_cell.angle_alpha   90.00
_cell.angle_beta   90.00
_cell.angle_gamma   90.00
#
_symmetry.space_group_name_H-M   'P 1'
#
loop_
_entity.id
_entity.type
_entity.pdbx_description
1 polymer ?
#
loop_
_entity_poly.entity_id
_entity_poly.type
_entity_poly.pdbx_seq_one_letter_code
_entity_poly.pdbx_strand_id
1 'polypeptide(L)'
;EGGGMYTPGGRGGKVIVVTSLEDSGPGTFREACETGGARTIVFNVSGIIHLKSPISVRAPYVTIAGQTAPGDGICITGNSFLIDTHDVVIRHMRFRRGAQDVAFRDDAVGGNAVGNIIVDHCSASWGLDENMSIYRHVYNRDESGHGLKLPTVNITIQNSVFSEALDTYN
;
A
#
# COMPACT_ATOMS: atom_id res chain seq x y z
N GLU A 1 -17.75 -1.94 6.18
CA GLU A 1 -18.81 -1.77 5.18
C GLU A 1 -18.26 -1.95 3.77
N GLY A 2 -19.15 -1.98 2.77
CA GLY A 2 -18.78 -2.08 1.38
C GLY A 2 -18.27 -3.46 0.95
N GLY A 3 -17.75 -3.54 -0.29
CA GLY A 3 -17.34 -4.79 -0.91
C GLY A 3 -16.23 -5.53 -0.17
N GLY A 4 -15.30 -4.82 0.46
CA GLY A 4 -14.18 -5.39 1.22
C GLY A 4 -14.52 -5.86 2.64
N MET A 5 -15.75 -5.71 3.10
CA MET A 5 -16.13 -5.89 4.51
C MET A 5 -15.82 -7.29 5.09
N TYR A 6 -15.70 -8.28 4.25
CA TYR A 6 -15.44 -9.66 4.69
C TYR A 6 -13.95 -10.02 4.70
N THR A 7 -13.06 -9.09 4.32
CA THR A 7 -11.62 -9.40 4.38
C THR A 7 -11.17 -9.65 5.83
N PRO A 8 -10.49 -10.78 6.10
CA PRO A 8 -9.88 -11.00 7.39
C PRO A 8 -8.64 -10.13 7.62
N GLY A 9 -8.04 -9.58 6.54
CA GLY A 9 -6.74 -8.93 6.64
C GLY A 9 -5.73 -9.87 7.29
N GLY A 10 -4.92 -9.37 8.21
CA GLY A 10 -3.91 -10.13 8.94
C GLY A 10 -4.39 -10.86 10.20
N ARG A 11 -5.72 -10.96 10.37
CA ARG A 11 -6.30 -11.56 11.60
C ARG A 11 -5.80 -12.98 11.84
N GLY A 12 -5.38 -13.27 13.07
CA GLY A 12 -4.85 -14.57 13.46
C GLY A 12 -3.41 -14.83 13.04
N GLY A 13 -2.79 -13.91 12.32
CA GLY A 13 -1.41 -13.98 11.90
C GLY A 13 -0.42 -13.39 12.91
N LYS A 14 0.84 -13.28 12.47
CA LYS A 14 1.91 -12.67 13.28
C LYS A 14 1.69 -11.17 13.45
N VAL A 15 2.11 -10.63 14.58
CA VAL A 15 2.28 -9.18 14.74
C VAL A 15 3.73 -8.83 14.41
N ILE A 16 3.91 -7.93 13.44
CA ILE A 16 5.23 -7.42 13.05
C ILE A 16 5.29 -5.95 13.45
N VAL A 17 6.27 -5.61 14.26
CA VAL A 17 6.45 -4.24 14.77
C VAL A 17 7.48 -3.50 13.94
N VAL A 18 7.07 -2.43 13.29
CA VAL A 18 7.99 -1.51 12.61
C VAL A 18 8.67 -0.63 13.65
N THR A 19 9.98 -0.69 13.69
CA THR A 19 10.83 0.01 14.68
C THR A 19 11.82 0.96 14.01
N SER A 20 11.84 1.02 12.68
CA SER A 20 12.76 1.86 11.90
C SER A 20 12.01 2.63 10.82
N LEU A 21 12.41 3.89 10.59
CA LEU A 21 11.94 4.73 9.50
C LEU A 21 12.80 4.60 8.23
N GLU A 22 13.84 3.76 8.26
CA GLU A 22 14.66 3.50 7.10
C GLU A 22 13.87 2.79 5.99
N ASP A 23 14.34 2.92 4.75
CA ASP A 23 13.70 2.28 3.58
C ASP A 23 13.77 0.75 3.64
N SER A 24 14.90 0.19 4.07
CA SER A 24 15.15 -1.24 4.05
C SER A 24 16.00 -1.71 5.23
N GLY A 25 16.00 -3.02 5.48
CA GLY A 25 16.72 -3.66 6.57
C GLY A 25 15.79 -4.09 7.71
N PRO A 26 16.36 -4.58 8.82
CA PRO A 26 15.60 -5.12 9.93
C PRO A 26 14.69 -4.07 10.60
N GLY A 27 13.45 -4.47 10.88
CA GLY A 27 12.47 -3.63 11.56
C GLY A 27 11.85 -2.53 10.70
N THR A 28 12.06 -2.54 9.39
CA THR A 28 11.50 -1.54 8.47
C THR A 28 10.09 -1.91 8.00
N PHE A 29 9.37 -0.91 7.52
CA PHE A 29 8.05 -1.12 6.92
C PHE A 29 8.12 -2.00 5.67
N ARG A 30 9.17 -1.84 4.84
CA ARG A 30 9.41 -2.69 3.67
C ARG A 30 9.52 -4.15 4.04
N GLU A 31 10.37 -4.48 5.01
CA GLU A 31 10.53 -5.87 5.48
C GLU A 31 9.18 -6.46 5.94
N ALA A 32 8.42 -5.70 6.70
CA ALA A 32 7.10 -6.14 7.17
C ALA A 32 6.11 -6.36 6.02
N CYS A 33 6.09 -5.50 5.01
CA CYS A 33 5.23 -5.62 3.83
C CYS A 33 5.59 -6.81 2.94
N GLU A 34 6.89 -7.07 2.76
CA GLU A 34 7.40 -8.13 1.88
C GLU A 34 7.45 -9.51 2.57
N THR A 35 7.27 -9.57 3.88
CA THR A 35 7.15 -10.82 4.63
C THR A 35 5.90 -11.58 4.21
N GLY A 36 6.01 -12.91 4.07
CA GLY A 36 4.89 -13.79 3.74
C GLY A 36 4.05 -14.22 4.94
N GLY A 37 2.86 -14.76 4.65
CA GLY A 37 1.91 -15.26 5.63
C GLY A 37 1.01 -14.19 6.24
N ALA A 38 -0.01 -14.64 6.98
CA ALA A 38 -0.95 -13.74 7.65
C ALA A 38 -0.23 -12.90 8.71
N ARG A 39 -0.43 -11.54 8.65
CA ARG A 39 0.30 -10.61 9.52
C ARG A 39 -0.44 -9.30 9.77
N THR A 40 -0.25 -8.79 10.95
CA THR A 40 -0.65 -7.41 11.31
C THR A 40 0.61 -6.59 11.54
N ILE A 41 0.77 -5.53 10.75
CA ILE A 41 1.89 -4.60 10.83
C ILE A 41 1.48 -3.44 11.73
N VAL A 42 2.22 -3.25 12.79
CA VAL A 42 2.04 -2.17 13.78
C VAL A 42 3.32 -1.33 13.87
N PHE A 43 3.21 -0.11 14.37
CA PHE A 43 4.32 0.83 14.39
C PHE A 43 4.65 1.25 15.81
N ASN A 44 5.93 1.19 16.16
CA ASN A 44 6.50 1.74 17.40
C ASN A 44 7.32 3.01 17.13
N VAL A 45 7.23 3.52 15.91
CA VAL A 45 7.87 4.76 15.45
C VAL A 45 6.84 5.62 14.74
N SER A 46 7.09 6.91 14.63
CA SER A 46 6.32 7.84 13.81
C SER A 46 7.24 8.73 13.00
N GLY A 47 6.77 9.17 11.85
CA GLY A 47 7.54 10.05 10.98
C GLY A 47 7.39 9.71 9.50
N ILE A 48 8.40 10.09 8.73
CA ILE A 48 8.42 9.94 7.27
C ILE A 48 9.37 8.79 6.91
N ILE A 49 8.86 7.84 6.12
CA ILE A 49 9.66 6.78 5.51
C ILE A 49 9.89 7.18 4.06
N HIS A 50 11.14 7.40 3.68
CA HIS A 50 11.55 7.76 2.33
C HIS A 50 11.91 6.51 1.54
N LEU A 51 11.04 6.08 0.65
CA LEU A 51 11.26 4.92 -0.20
C LEU A 51 12.25 5.24 -1.33
N LYS A 52 13.24 4.39 -1.52
CA LYS A 52 14.19 4.43 -2.65
C LYS A 52 13.69 3.62 -3.85
N SER A 53 12.73 2.75 -3.64
CA SER A 53 12.05 1.96 -4.67
C SER A 53 10.62 1.65 -4.22
N PRO A 54 9.70 1.30 -5.12
CA PRO A 54 8.34 0.93 -4.74
C PRO A 54 8.31 -0.21 -3.72
N ILE A 55 7.33 -0.19 -2.82
CA ILE A 55 6.97 -1.37 -2.02
C ILE A 55 5.81 -2.06 -2.72
N SER A 56 5.93 -3.38 -2.93
CA SER A 56 4.84 -4.20 -3.46
C SER A 56 4.42 -5.27 -2.45
N VAL A 57 3.19 -5.16 -1.97
CA VAL A 57 2.57 -6.16 -1.09
C VAL A 57 2.06 -7.31 -1.95
N ARG A 58 2.81 -8.41 -1.98
CA ARG A 58 2.50 -9.58 -2.82
C ARG A 58 1.92 -10.77 -2.05
N ALA A 59 2.17 -10.84 -0.75
CA ALA A 59 1.61 -11.90 0.08
C ALA A 59 0.29 -11.44 0.71
N PRO A 60 -0.77 -12.26 0.63
CA PRO A 60 -2.09 -11.91 1.15
C PRO A 60 -2.16 -11.95 2.68
N TYR A 61 -3.36 -11.63 3.18
CA TYR A 61 -3.71 -11.66 4.60
C TYR A 61 -2.86 -10.68 5.43
N VAL A 62 -2.91 -9.39 5.06
CA VAL A 62 -2.18 -8.36 5.77
C VAL A 62 -3.09 -7.25 6.28
N THR A 63 -2.84 -6.81 7.50
CA THR A 63 -3.39 -5.57 8.06
C THR A 63 -2.24 -4.61 8.36
N ILE A 64 -2.29 -3.41 7.78
CA ILE A 64 -1.39 -2.31 8.08
C ILE A 64 -2.14 -1.35 9.00
N ALA A 65 -1.73 -1.32 10.26
CA ALA A 65 -2.42 -0.61 11.33
C ALA A 65 -1.68 0.71 11.67
N GLY A 66 -1.75 1.70 10.78
CA GLY A 66 -1.07 2.99 10.94
C GLY A 66 -1.48 3.75 12.21
N GLN A 67 -2.70 3.51 12.73
CA GLN A 67 -3.18 4.10 13.97
C GLN A 67 -2.39 3.68 15.22
N THR A 68 -1.54 2.68 15.12
CA THR A 68 -0.68 2.24 16.23
C THR A 68 0.58 3.09 16.37
N ALA A 69 0.92 3.85 15.34
CA ALA A 69 2.08 4.73 15.38
C ALA A 69 1.86 5.85 16.42
N PRO A 70 2.90 6.19 17.21
CA PRO A 70 2.82 7.31 18.12
C PRO A 70 2.76 8.67 17.37
N GLY A 71 2.48 9.75 18.11
CA GLY A 71 2.53 11.12 17.59
C GLY A 71 1.70 11.31 16.32
N ASP A 72 2.31 11.87 15.30
CA ASP A 72 1.63 12.23 14.04
C ASP A 72 1.48 11.06 13.04
N GLY A 73 1.81 9.83 13.43
CA GLY A 73 1.65 8.65 12.58
C GLY A 73 2.72 8.50 11.51
N ILE A 74 2.42 7.73 10.46
CA ILE A 74 3.36 7.36 9.40
C ILE A 74 3.00 8.06 8.08
N CYS A 75 4.03 8.58 7.41
CA CYS A 75 3.96 9.09 6.04
C CYS A 75 4.97 8.35 5.16
N ILE A 76 4.51 7.84 4.03
CA ILE A 76 5.35 7.18 3.02
C ILE A 76 5.61 8.18 1.90
N THR A 77 6.86 8.36 1.51
CA THR A 77 7.27 9.28 0.43
C THR A 77 8.27 8.64 -0.52
N GLY A 78 8.52 9.29 -1.65
CA GLY A 78 9.62 8.97 -2.57
C GLY A 78 9.27 7.94 -3.63
N ASN A 79 8.43 6.98 -3.34
CA ASN A 79 8.00 5.96 -4.29
C ASN A 79 6.60 5.43 -3.99
N SER A 80 6.07 4.63 -4.91
CA SER A 80 4.73 4.04 -4.83
C SER A 80 4.61 2.95 -3.78
N PHE A 81 3.41 2.82 -3.24
CA PHE A 81 3.01 1.68 -2.45
C PHE A 81 1.97 0.85 -3.22
N LEU A 82 2.32 -0.39 -3.57
CA LEU A 82 1.55 -1.23 -4.47
C LEU A 82 0.92 -2.42 -3.75
N ILE A 83 -0.34 -2.69 -4.07
CA ILE A 83 -1.13 -3.82 -3.58
C ILE A 83 -1.29 -4.80 -4.73
N ASP A 84 -0.52 -5.88 -4.72
CA ASP A 84 -0.50 -6.89 -5.78
C ASP A 84 -1.00 -8.26 -5.27
N THR A 85 -1.99 -8.25 -4.38
CA THR A 85 -2.52 -9.45 -3.73
C THR A 85 -3.99 -9.26 -3.33
N HIS A 86 -4.47 -10.07 -2.41
CA HIS A 86 -5.82 -10.03 -1.85
C HIS A 86 -5.82 -10.01 -0.31
N ASP A 87 -6.98 -9.74 0.28
CA ASP A 87 -7.17 -9.71 1.73
C ASP A 87 -6.22 -8.75 2.45
N VAL A 88 -6.31 -7.48 2.04
CA VAL A 88 -5.48 -6.38 2.55
C VAL A 88 -6.35 -5.35 3.25
N VAL A 89 -5.93 -4.96 4.45
CA VAL A 89 -6.51 -3.84 5.21
C VAL A 89 -5.44 -2.80 5.48
N ILE A 90 -5.66 -1.56 5.05
CA ILE A 90 -4.75 -0.43 5.27
C ILE A 90 -5.51 0.64 6.01
N ARG A 91 -4.98 1.09 7.16
CA ARG A 91 -5.60 2.11 7.98
C ARG A 91 -4.62 3.17 8.45
N HIS A 92 -5.09 4.43 8.45
CA HIS A 92 -4.40 5.58 9.02
C HIS A 92 -2.98 5.78 8.45
N MET A 93 -2.80 5.57 7.16
CA MET A 93 -1.54 5.80 6.45
C MET A 93 -1.63 7.04 5.57
N ARG A 94 -0.50 7.71 5.39
CA ARG A 94 -0.36 8.84 4.46
C ARG A 94 0.64 8.46 3.38
N PHE A 95 0.25 8.63 2.12
CA PHE A 95 1.09 8.34 0.95
C PHE A 95 1.35 9.65 0.21
N ARG A 96 2.60 9.99 0.02
CA ARG A 96 3.08 11.23 -0.61
C ARG A 96 4.18 10.88 -1.59
N ARG A 97 3.77 10.36 -2.76
CA ARG A 97 4.70 9.84 -3.77
C ARG A 97 5.79 10.85 -4.11
N GLY A 98 5.40 12.05 -4.51
CA GLY A 98 6.32 13.13 -4.87
C GLY A 98 7.09 12.89 -6.17
N ALA A 99 7.84 13.90 -6.63
CA ALA A 99 8.53 13.90 -7.93
C ALA A 99 10.03 13.52 -7.83
N GLN A 100 10.41 12.64 -6.92
CA GLN A 100 11.82 12.28 -6.73
C GLN A 100 12.37 11.34 -7.81
N ASP A 101 11.53 10.48 -8.37
CA ASP A 101 11.87 9.59 -9.48
C ASP A 101 10.75 9.66 -10.54
N VAL A 102 10.94 10.53 -11.51
CA VAL A 102 9.95 10.79 -12.56
C VAL A 102 10.09 9.87 -13.78
N ALA A 103 11.07 8.98 -13.77
CA ALA A 103 11.25 7.99 -14.84
C ALA A 103 10.09 7.00 -14.91
N PHE A 104 9.45 6.76 -13.77
CA PHE A 104 8.27 5.92 -13.65
C PHE A 104 7.08 6.78 -13.24
N ARG A 105 6.08 6.86 -14.13
CA ARG A 105 4.78 7.47 -13.84
C ARG A 105 3.94 6.44 -13.12
N ASP A 106 3.88 6.55 -11.81
CA ASP A 106 3.17 5.63 -10.95
C ASP A 106 2.33 6.36 -9.89
N ASP A 107 1.42 5.63 -9.29
CA ASP A 107 0.49 6.14 -8.31
C ASP A 107 1.17 6.36 -6.95
N ALA A 108 0.58 7.19 -6.11
CA ALA A 108 1.02 7.28 -4.73
C ALA A 108 0.71 5.98 -3.96
N VAL A 109 -0.49 5.42 -4.17
CA VAL A 109 -0.90 4.11 -3.67
C VAL A 109 -1.81 3.44 -4.68
N GLY A 110 -1.57 2.17 -4.97
CA GLY A 110 -2.39 1.47 -5.97
C GLY A 110 -1.97 0.04 -6.18
N GLY A 111 -2.08 -0.43 -7.42
CA GLY A 111 -1.60 -1.73 -7.86
C GLY A 111 -2.65 -2.61 -8.51
N ASN A 112 -2.24 -3.85 -8.80
CA ASN A 112 -3.04 -4.84 -9.53
C ASN A 112 -3.63 -5.87 -8.56
N ALA A 113 -4.37 -5.41 -7.59
CA ALA A 113 -4.93 -6.24 -6.54
C ALA A 113 -5.96 -7.25 -7.07
N VAL A 114 -6.04 -8.40 -6.43
CA VAL A 114 -7.05 -9.43 -6.75
C VAL A 114 -8.41 -9.08 -6.16
N GLY A 115 -8.46 -8.69 -4.89
CA GLY A 115 -9.71 -8.31 -4.23
C GLY A 115 -9.66 -8.39 -2.70
N ASN A 116 -10.82 -8.17 -2.08
CA ASN A 116 -10.97 -8.12 -0.63
C ASN A 116 -10.06 -7.07 0.01
N ILE A 117 -10.21 -5.80 -0.41
CA ILE A 117 -9.34 -4.70 0.01
C ILE A 117 -10.14 -3.70 0.83
N ILE A 118 -9.57 -3.23 1.92
CA ILE A 118 -10.05 -2.06 2.68
C ILE A 118 -8.93 -1.03 2.77
N VAL A 119 -9.23 0.20 2.34
CA VAL A 119 -8.42 1.39 2.59
C VAL A 119 -9.28 2.35 3.41
N ASP A 120 -8.86 2.64 4.64
CA ASP A 120 -9.68 3.33 5.62
C ASP A 120 -8.87 4.38 6.39
N HIS A 121 -9.40 5.61 6.48
CA HIS A 121 -8.73 6.75 7.13
C HIS A 121 -7.31 7.00 6.58
N CYS A 122 -7.13 6.87 5.26
CA CYS A 122 -5.87 7.13 4.59
C CYS A 122 -5.91 8.44 3.81
N SER A 123 -4.74 8.94 3.45
CA SER A 123 -4.64 10.00 2.45
C SER A 123 -3.54 9.73 1.46
N ALA A 124 -3.77 10.08 0.19
CA ALA A 124 -2.75 10.00 -0.85
C ALA A 124 -2.70 11.29 -1.67
N SER A 125 -1.48 11.74 -1.96
CA SER A 125 -1.22 12.94 -2.76
C SER A 125 0.09 12.79 -3.53
N TRP A 126 0.26 13.68 -4.50
CA TRP A 126 1.49 13.83 -5.28
C TRP A 126 1.85 12.57 -6.08
N GLY A 127 0.83 11.83 -6.54
CA GLY A 127 1.01 10.77 -7.54
C GLY A 127 1.47 11.36 -8.88
N LEU A 128 2.31 10.63 -9.60
CA LEU A 128 2.79 11.02 -10.92
C LEU A 128 1.83 10.57 -12.04
N ASP A 129 0.99 9.60 -11.77
CA ASP A 129 -0.16 9.19 -12.58
C ASP A 129 -1.43 9.45 -11.78
N GLU A 130 -1.87 8.54 -10.93
CA GLU A 130 -2.98 8.77 -10.02
C GLU A 130 -2.51 8.88 -8.56
N ASN A 131 -3.31 9.53 -7.71
CA ASN A 131 -3.07 9.49 -6.27
C ASN A 131 -3.41 8.12 -5.69
N MET A 132 -4.45 7.49 -6.23
CA MET A 132 -4.84 6.14 -5.87
C MET A 132 -5.53 5.45 -7.04
N SER A 133 -5.03 4.25 -7.39
CA SER A 133 -5.59 3.41 -8.44
C SER A 133 -5.49 1.94 -8.06
N ILE A 134 -6.62 1.30 -7.79
CA ILE A 134 -6.69 -0.15 -7.67
C ILE A 134 -7.20 -0.66 -9.00
N TYR A 135 -6.27 -1.18 -9.79
CA TYR A 135 -6.52 -1.51 -11.18
C TYR A 135 -7.03 -2.96 -11.33
N ARG A 136 -6.77 -3.59 -12.43
CA ARG A 136 -7.19 -4.96 -12.72
C ARG A 136 -6.08 -5.95 -12.40
N HIS A 137 -6.47 -7.14 -11.97
CA HIS A 137 -5.55 -8.26 -11.79
C HIS A 137 -5.23 -8.93 -13.14
N VAL A 138 -3.99 -9.42 -13.29
CA VAL A 138 -3.58 -10.21 -14.46
C VAL A 138 -3.28 -11.63 -14.01
N TYR A 139 -4.10 -12.57 -14.47
CA TYR A 139 -4.00 -13.98 -14.14
C TYR A 139 -3.27 -14.75 -15.24
N ASN A 140 -2.52 -15.79 -14.88
CA ASN A 140 -1.71 -16.60 -15.80
C ASN A 140 -0.84 -15.76 -16.74
N ARG A 141 -0.04 -14.88 -16.17
CA ARG A 141 0.91 -14.06 -16.94
C ARG A 141 2.00 -14.96 -17.52
N ASP A 142 2.17 -14.95 -18.84
CA ASP A 142 3.25 -15.60 -19.54
C ASP A 142 4.59 -14.83 -19.41
N GLU A 143 5.67 -15.39 -19.98
CA GLU A 143 7.00 -14.78 -19.94
C GLU A 143 7.06 -13.41 -20.66
N SER A 144 6.15 -13.16 -21.61
CA SER A 144 6.04 -11.87 -22.30
C SER A 144 5.15 -10.86 -21.58
N GLY A 145 4.60 -11.24 -20.41
CA GLY A 145 3.75 -10.39 -19.59
C GLY A 145 2.27 -10.40 -20.01
N HIS A 146 1.88 -11.17 -21.01
CA HIS A 146 0.49 -11.33 -21.38
C HIS A 146 -0.24 -12.27 -20.43
N GLY A 147 -1.52 -12.01 -20.20
CA GLY A 147 -2.36 -12.83 -19.35
C GLY A 147 -3.81 -12.37 -19.40
N LEU A 148 -4.67 -13.12 -18.72
CA LEU A 148 -6.10 -12.79 -18.63
C LEU A 148 -6.29 -11.63 -17.65
N LYS A 149 -6.83 -10.52 -18.13
CA LYS A 149 -7.16 -9.35 -17.31
C LYS A 149 -8.50 -9.58 -16.63
N LEU A 150 -8.49 -9.66 -15.31
CA LEU A 150 -9.66 -9.84 -14.47
C LEU A 150 -9.95 -8.60 -13.65
N PRO A 151 -11.21 -8.26 -13.37
CA PRO A 151 -11.53 -7.14 -12.50
C PRO A 151 -11.06 -7.42 -11.08
N THR A 152 -10.60 -6.38 -10.38
CA THR A 152 -10.45 -6.41 -8.93
C THR A 152 -11.82 -6.29 -8.29
N VAL A 153 -12.12 -7.12 -7.30
CA VAL A 153 -13.44 -7.21 -6.68
C VAL A 153 -13.39 -6.98 -5.16
N ASN A 154 -14.53 -6.67 -4.58
CA ASN A 154 -14.69 -6.53 -3.13
C ASN A 154 -13.76 -5.47 -2.51
N ILE A 155 -13.85 -4.25 -3.02
CA ILE A 155 -13.06 -3.11 -2.55
C ILE A 155 -13.94 -2.21 -1.69
N THR A 156 -13.37 -1.73 -0.60
CA THR A 156 -13.90 -0.62 0.21
C THR A 156 -12.81 0.43 0.36
N ILE A 157 -13.12 1.65 -0.06
CA ILE A 157 -12.31 2.84 0.21
C ILE A 157 -13.22 3.79 0.97
N GLN A 158 -12.85 4.12 2.20
CA GLN A 158 -13.70 4.94 3.06
C GLN A 158 -12.89 5.91 3.93
N ASN A 159 -13.51 7.00 4.35
CA ASN A 159 -12.92 7.99 5.26
C ASN A 159 -11.53 8.47 4.81
N SER A 160 -11.29 8.53 3.51
CA SER A 160 -9.97 8.77 2.93
C SER A 160 -9.99 10.00 2.02
N VAL A 161 -8.85 10.65 1.85
CA VAL A 161 -8.69 11.85 1.02
C VAL A 161 -7.63 11.59 -0.04
N PHE A 162 -7.99 11.85 -1.30
CA PHE A 162 -7.08 11.80 -2.46
C PHE A 162 -7.10 13.17 -3.13
N SER A 163 -5.98 13.86 -3.06
CA SER A 163 -5.90 15.25 -3.51
C SER A 163 -4.48 15.62 -3.96
N GLU A 164 -4.35 16.77 -4.62
CA GLU A 164 -3.06 17.32 -5.01
C GLU A 164 -2.23 16.36 -5.89
N ALA A 165 -2.85 15.81 -6.94
CA ALA A 165 -2.11 15.07 -7.96
C ALA A 165 -1.11 16.03 -8.64
N LEU A 166 0.06 15.53 -9.02
CA LEU A 166 1.05 16.33 -9.72
C LEU A 166 0.67 16.42 -11.20
N ASP A 167 0.45 17.65 -11.68
CA ASP A 167 0.13 17.92 -13.09
C ASP A 167 1.42 18.07 -13.93
N THR A 168 2.38 18.86 -13.42
CA THR A 168 3.65 19.11 -14.10
C THR A 168 4.81 18.79 -13.17
N TYR A 169 5.65 17.86 -13.60
CA TYR A 169 6.86 17.49 -12.89
C TYR A 169 8.00 17.33 -13.90
N ASN A 170 9.00 18.16 -13.77
CA ASN A 170 10.22 18.20 -14.60
C ASN A 170 11.45 18.15 -13.70
#